data_8a8a1f0bd701b86988e4a486f6eea7ee
#
_entry.id   8a8a1f0bd701b86988e4a486f6eea7ee
#
_cell.length_a   1.000
_cell.length_b   1.000
_cell.length_c   1.000
_cell.angle_alpha   90.00
_cell.angle_beta   90.00
_cell.angle_gamma   90.00
#
_symmetry.space_group_name_H-M   'P 1'
#
loop_
_entity.id
_entity.type
_entity.pdbx_description
1 polymer ?
#
loop_
_entity_poly.entity_id
_entity_poly.type
_entity_poly.pdbx_seq_one_letter_code
_entity_poly.pdbx_strand_id
1 'polypeptide(L)'
;MTGRRILIFVLLVVLAMVAVVLIHGSGSPAGPMLISILLVAVFPIISVAATTRVWWDLIDNFRDDANLRHPAVRFYLYGRGGSGKTTLIKSWLGGEVRPEQATKYFAYYTAEKYLDLETKRRCRVVISDYQGQSPSQNTLNASSKVIGPPGQRLVNGVFFIVDIAPRIEKNGRPLDTYELLEWLSVDTEMKIRKRVEQHLEYIVPAILEIVFSTVYSHNLISTTLVINKIDLLEKVVAMGCIPGVSLASVDEYARNLFRRIEYNIREACDKVTSPDHNIEFSVVLVSASNGTGVSRIFNDTIKRYSDMNLKIEVK
;
A
#
# COMPACT_ATOMS: atom_id res chain seq x y z
N MET A 1 -28.20 -5.88 -5.13
CA MET A 1 -28.92 -6.40 -6.34
C MET A 1 -28.30 -7.73 -6.69
N THR A 2 -29.11 -8.80 -6.78
CA THR A 2 -28.60 -10.14 -7.14
C THR A 2 -28.06 -10.11 -8.57
N GLY A 3 -26.96 -10.83 -8.86
CA GLY A 3 -26.33 -10.90 -10.18
C GLY A 3 -27.29 -11.19 -11.33
N ARG A 4 -28.41 -11.86 -11.00
CA ARG A 4 -29.52 -12.15 -11.92
C ARG A 4 -30.21 -10.88 -12.48
N ARG A 5 -30.34 -9.81 -11.69
CA ARG A 5 -30.95 -8.54 -12.15
C ARG A 5 -30.02 -7.76 -13.07
N ILE A 6 -28.72 -7.84 -12.84
CA ILE A 6 -27.69 -7.22 -13.71
C ILE A 6 -27.67 -7.96 -15.06
N LEU A 7 -27.71 -9.29 -15.03
CA LEU A 7 -27.75 -10.11 -16.25
C LEU A 7 -28.99 -9.79 -17.09
N ILE A 8 -30.17 -9.66 -16.46
CA ILE A 8 -31.43 -9.30 -17.14
C ILE A 8 -31.31 -7.91 -17.76
N PHE A 9 -30.70 -6.94 -17.04
CA PHE A 9 -30.54 -5.59 -17.57
C PHE A 9 -29.56 -5.56 -18.75
N VAL A 10 -28.43 -6.26 -18.69
CA VAL A 10 -27.49 -6.38 -19.81
C VAL A 10 -28.15 -7.06 -21.01
N LEU A 11 -28.95 -8.10 -20.79
CA LEU A 11 -29.68 -8.80 -21.84
C LEU A 11 -30.70 -7.87 -22.54
N LEU A 12 -31.40 -7.05 -21.77
CA LEU A 12 -32.36 -6.07 -22.34
C LEU A 12 -31.67 -4.99 -23.17
N VAL A 13 -30.48 -4.52 -22.73
CA VAL A 13 -29.66 -3.55 -23.49
C VAL A 13 -29.18 -4.17 -24.80
N VAL A 14 -28.68 -5.41 -24.76
CA VAL A 14 -28.25 -6.15 -25.96
C VAL A 14 -29.41 -6.37 -26.93
N LEU A 15 -30.57 -6.76 -26.43
CA LEU A 15 -31.77 -6.94 -27.24
C LEU A 15 -32.23 -5.63 -27.90
N ALA A 16 -32.18 -4.51 -27.16
CA ALA A 16 -32.48 -3.20 -27.70
C ALA A 16 -31.49 -2.80 -28.81
N MET A 17 -30.18 -3.06 -28.64
CA MET A 17 -29.19 -2.82 -29.67
C MET A 17 -29.40 -3.66 -30.94
N VAL A 18 -29.74 -4.94 -30.77
CA VAL A 18 -30.04 -5.85 -31.89
C VAL A 18 -31.27 -5.35 -32.63
N ALA A 19 -32.33 -4.93 -31.94
CA ALA A 19 -33.53 -4.37 -32.57
C ALA A 19 -33.24 -3.11 -33.38
N VAL A 20 -32.38 -2.22 -32.88
CA VAL A 20 -31.97 -1.01 -33.62
C VAL A 20 -31.18 -1.35 -34.88
N VAL A 21 -30.27 -2.34 -34.82
CA VAL A 21 -29.50 -2.80 -35.98
C VAL A 21 -30.44 -3.41 -37.04
N LEU A 22 -31.45 -4.18 -36.62
CA LEU A 22 -32.46 -4.76 -37.55
C LEU A 22 -33.30 -3.67 -38.21
N ILE A 23 -33.73 -2.65 -37.48
CA ILE A 23 -34.47 -1.51 -38.01
C ILE A 23 -33.62 -0.72 -38.99
N HIS A 24 -32.33 -0.53 -38.71
CA HIS A 24 -31.42 0.17 -39.59
C HIS A 24 -31.15 -0.59 -40.88
N GLY A 25 -31.05 -1.92 -40.81
CA GLY A 25 -30.91 -2.80 -41.96
C GLY A 25 -32.13 -2.79 -42.90
N SER A 26 -33.29 -2.30 -42.43
CA SER A 26 -34.51 -2.16 -43.25
C SER A 26 -34.59 -0.89 -44.09
N GLY A 27 -33.52 -0.07 -44.11
CA GLY A 27 -33.42 1.16 -44.94
C GLY A 27 -34.26 2.35 -44.42
N SER A 28 -34.79 2.28 -43.22
CA SER A 28 -35.58 3.33 -42.58
C SER A 28 -34.74 4.59 -42.27
N PRO A 29 -35.12 5.81 -42.64
CA PRO A 29 -34.41 7.05 -42.32
C PRO A 29 -34.36 7.35 -40.80
N ALA A 30 -35.15 6.66 -39.97
CA ALA A 30 -35.19 6.80 -38.53
C ALA A 30 -34.03 6.05 -37.83
N GLY A 31 -33.32 5.15 -38.53
CA GLY A 31 -32.24 4.32 -37.94
C GLY A 31 -31.11 5.10 -37.29
N PRO A 32 -30.50 6.11 -37.97
CA PRO A 32 -29.38 6.89 -37.36
C PRO A 32 -29.82 7.69 -36.13
N MET A 33 -31.06 8.22 -36.15
CA MET A 33 -31.58 8.99 -35.03
C MET A 33 -31.82 8.11 -33.79
N LEU A 34 -32.34 6.94 -33.98
CA LEU A 34 -32.55 5.97 -32.92
C LEU A 34 -31.26 5.45 -32.31
N ILE A 35 -30.21 5.23 -33.13
CA ILE A 35 -28.87 4.84 -32.67
C ILE A 35 -28.28 5.94 -31.79
N SER A 36 -28.38 7.20 -32.21
CA SER A 36 -27.87 8.35 -31.46
C SER A 36 -28.60 8.52 -30.13
N ILE A 37 -29.90 8.40 -30.08
CA ILE A 37 -30.70 8.43 -28.84
C ILE A 37 -30.32 7.28 -27.91
N LEU A 38 -30.13 6.08 -28.44
CA LEU A 38 -29.76 4.91 -27.65
C LEU A 38 -28.36 5.05 -27.05
N LEU A 39 -27.39 5.55 -27.81
CA LEU A 39 -26.04 5.84 -27.34
C LEU A 39 -26.04 6.89 -26.22
N VAL A 40 -26.77 7.99 -26.40
CA VAL A 40 -26.86 9.07 -25.41
C VAL A 40 -27.59 8.62 -24.14
N ALA A 41 -28.59 7.73 -24.24
CA ALA A 41 -29.33 7.24 -23.07
C ALA A 41 -28.65 6.06 -22.36
N VAL A 42 -28.05 5.14 -23.11
CA VAL A 42 -27.52 3.88 -22.57
C VAL A 42 -26.09 4.08 -22.04
N PHE A 43 -25.28 4.91 -22.65
CA PHE A 43 -23.89 5.11 -22.20
C PHE A 43 -23.78 5.71 -20.79
N PRO A 44 -24.59 6.73 -20.41
CA PRO A 44 -24.62 7.20 -19.02
C PRO A 44 -25.13 6.14 -18.04
N ILE A 45 -26.12 5.35 -18.43
CA ILE A 45 -26.67 4.28 -17.57
C ILE A 45 -25.62 3.20 -17.30
N ILE A 46 -24.85 2.79 -18.33
CA ILE A 46 -23.75 1.84 -18.17
C ILE A 46 -22.64 2.44 -17.32
N SER A 47 -22.30 3.72 -17.54
CA SER A 47 -21.30 4.42 -16.75
C SER A 47 -21.71 4.55 -15.29
N VAL A 48 -22.96 4.89 -15.01
CA VAL A 48 -23.52 4.94 -13.66
C VAL A 48 -23.59 3.54 -13.04
N ALA A 49 -23.95 2.50 -13.80
CA ALA A 49 -23.97 1.12 -13.30
C ALA A 49 -22.56 0.59 -13.01
N ALA A 50 -21.58 0.93 -13.82
CA ALA A 50 -20.17 0.57 -13.59
C ALA A 50 -19.61 1.29 -12.36
N THR A 51 -19.87 2.60 -12.20
CA THR A 51 -19.50 3.35 -11.02
C THR A 51 -20.27 2.90 -9.77
N THR A 52 -21.57 2.60 -9.87
CA THR A 52 -22.34 2.07 -8.74
C THR A 52 -21.86 0.69 -8.31
N ARG A 53 -21.37 -0.16 -9.21
CA ARG A 53 -20.78 -1.44 -8.82
C ARG A 53 -19.51 -1.24 -7.99
N VAL A 54 -18.66 -0.32 -8.37
CA VAL A 54 -17.49 0.09 -7.57
C VAL A 54 -17.95 0.64 -6.21
N TRP A 55 -19.01 1.45 -6.17
CA TRP A 55 -19.59 1.96 -4.94
C TRP A 55 -20.25 0.88 -4.08
N TRP A 56 -20.92 -0.10 -4.67
CA TRP A 56 -21.51 -1.21 -3.92
C TRP A 56 -20.47 -2.15 -3.36
N ASP A 57 -19.44 -2.50 -4.13
CA ASP A 57 -18.29 -3.26 -3.62
C ASP A 57 -17.58 -2.52 -2.48
N LEU A 58 -17.57 -1.20 -2.54
CA LEU A 58 -17.05 -0.33 -1.50
C LEU A 58 -17.95 -0.37 -0.25
N ILE A 59 -19.25 -0.18 -0.41
CA ILE A 59 -20.26 -0.19 0.66
C ILE A 59 -20.33 -1.59 1.30
N ASP A 60 -20.28 -2.67 0.54
CA ASP A 60 -20.30 -4.03 1.07
C ASP A 60 -19.03 -4.31 1.88
N ASN A 61 -17.85 -3.81 1.46
CA ASN A 61 -16.64 -3.90 2.28
C ASN A 61 -16.74 -3.07 3.57
N PHE A 62 -17.39 -1.89 3.54
CA PHE A 62 -17.67 -1.12 4.75
C PHE A 62 -18.70 -1.80 5.64
N ARG A 63 -19.71 -2.40 5.05
CA ARG A 63 -20.76 -3.14 5.76
C ARG A 63 -20.20 -4.40 6.40
N ASP A 64 -19.29 -5.11 5.72
CA ASP A 64 -18.58 -6.24 6.28
C ASP A 64 -17.67 -5.80 7.44
N ASP A 65 -16.99 -4.65 7.33
CA ASP A 65 -16.20 -4.10 8.41
C ASP A 65 -17.07 -3.62 9.59
N ALA A 66 -18.25 -3.05 9.33
CA ALA A 66 -19.21 -2.65 10.38
C ALA A 66 -19.89 -3.85 11.05
N ASN A 67 -20.06 -4.95 10.32
CA ASN A 67 -20.61 -6.20 10.85
C ASN A 67 -19.56 -7.12 11.50
N LEU A 68 -18.26 -6.84 11.28
CA LEU A 68 -17.19 -7.57 11.95
C LEU A 68 -17.17 -7.22 13.43
N ARG A 69 -17.29 -8.23 14.28
CA ARG A 69 -17.13 -8.12 15.74
C ARG A 69 -15.73 -7.67 16.16
N HIS A 70 -14.84 -7.42 15.19
CA HIS A 70 -13.44 -7.09 15.43
C HIS A 70 -13.04 -5.83 14.64
N PRO A 71 -12.36 -4.89 15.28
CA PRO A 71 -11.85 -3.69 14.62
C PRO A 71 -10.86 -4.06 13.52
N ALA A 72 -10.84 -3.28 12.44
CA ALA A 72 -9.89 -3.46 11.35
C ALA A 72 -8.78 -2.41 11.41
N VAL A 73 -7.52 -2.87 11.40
CA VAL A 73 -6.33 -2.00 11.31
C VAL A 73 -5.77 -2.09 9.89
N ARG A 74 -5.57 -0.94 9.27
CA ARG A 74 -5.16 -0.86 7.86
C ARG A 74 -3.81 -0.20 7.71
N PHE A 75 -2.93 -0.87 6.96
CA PHE A 75 -1.57 -0.43 6.65
C PHE A 75 -1.40 -0.16 5.17
N TYR A 76 -0.74 0.93 4.86
CA TYR A 76 -0.32 1.29 3.51
C TYR A 76 1.20 1.27 3.41
N LEU A 77 1.74 0.40 2.53
CA LEU A 77 3.17 0.27 2.31
C LEU A 77 3.56 1.01 1.03
N TYR A 78 4.45 1.96 1.18
CA TYR A 78 4.97 2.75 0.08
C TYR A 78 6.50 2.59 -0.02
N GLY A 79 7.02 2.44 -1.22
CA GLY A 79 8.46 2.31 -1.46
C GLY A 79 8.76 1.78 -2.86
N ARG A 80 9.97 1.98 -3.30
CA ARG A 80 10.45 1.58 -4.63
C ARG A 80 10.37 0.07 -4.83
N GLY A 81 10.26 -0.37 -6.10
CA GLY A 81 10.34 -1.79 -6.44
C GLY A 81 11.65 -2.42 -5.93
N GLY A 82 11.54 -3.63 -5.38
CA GLY A 82 12.67 -4.35 -4.80
C GLY A 82 13.07 -3.93 -3.38
N SER A 83 12.41 -2.95 -2.75
CA SER A 83 12.70 -2.54 -1.36
C SER A 83 12.32 -3.57 -0.29
N GLY A 84 11.66 -4.67 -0.68
CA GLY A 84 11.31 -5.75 0.24
C GLY A 84 9.95 -5.65 0.90
N LYS A 85 9.03 -4.82 0.41
CA LYS A 85 7.66 -4.67 0.94
C LYS A 85 6.94 -6.02 1.09
N THR A 86 6.84 -6.78 0.01
CA THR A 86 6.19 -8.10 0.02
C THR A 86 6.89 -9.09 0.95
N THR A 87 8.22 -9.04 1.02
CA THR A 87 9.01 -9.88 1.95
C THR A 87 8.70 -9.51 3.40
N LEU A 88 8.60 -8.22 3.71
CA LEU A 88 8.25 -7.71 5.03
C LEU A 88 6.85 -8.19 5.46
N ILE A 89 5.87 -8.15 4.56
CA ILE A 89 4.53 -8.66 4.82
C ILE A 89 4.55 -10.16 5.11
N LYS A 90 5.20 -10.94 4.26
CA LYS A 90 5.33 -12.40 4.43
C LYS A 90 6.04 -12.76 5.72
N SER A 91 7.11 -12.05 6.06
CA SER A 91 7.86 -12.25 7.30
C SER A 91 7.00 -11.98 8.54
N TRP A 92 6.18 -10.92 8.52
CA TRP A 92 5.31 -10.61 9.66
C TRP A 92 4.12 -11.55 9.79
N LEU A 93 3.51 -11.94 8.67
CA LEU A 93 2.33 -12.81 8.67
C LEU A 93 2.69 -14.29 8.95
N GLY A 94 3.95 -14.68 8.78
CA GLY A 94 4.46 -16.00 9.15
C GLY A 94 4.20 -17.07 8.07
N GLY A 95 4.79 -16.93 6.87
CA GLY A 95 4.78 -18.00 5.88
C GLY A 95 4.41 -17.56 4.45
N GLU A 96 3.98 -18.51 3.63
CA GLU A 96 3.50 -18.26 2.27
C GLU A 96 2.11 -17.63 2.27
N VAL A 97 2.06 -16.34 2.57
CA VAL A 97 0.81 -15.59 2.47
C VAL A 97 0.61 -15.19 1.01
N ARG A 98 -0.52 -15.61 0.45
CA ARG A 98 -0.97 -15.16 -0.86
C ARG A 98 -1.80 -13.89 -0.69
N PRO A 99 -1.71 -12.93 -1.62
CA PRO A 99 -2.60 -11.78 -1.60
C PRO A 99 -4.05 -12.25 -1.79
N GLU A 100 -4.97 -11.70 -1.02
CA GLU A 100 -6.40 -11.95 -1.20
C GLU A 100 -6.88 -11.45 -2.57
N GLN A 101 -6.35 -10.30 -2.99
CA GLN A 101 -6.51 -9.76 -4.33
C GLN A 101 -5.20 -9.16 -4.80
N ALA A 102 -4.82 -9.42 -6.04
CA ALA A 102 -3.68 -8.79 -6.68
C ALA A 102 -4.10 -8.20 -8.02
N THR A 103 -3.73 -6.95 -8.24
CA THR A 103 -3.78 -6.29 -9.55
C THR A 103 -2.36 -6.04 -10.04
N LYS A 104 -2.21 -5.55 -11.27
CA LYS A 104 -0.90 -5.13 -11.78
C LYS A 104 -0.19 -4.12 -10.88
N TYR A 105 -0.94 -3.39 -10.05
CA TYR A 105 -0.42 -2.26 -9.26
C TYR A 105 -0.55 -2.47 -7.75
N PHE A 106 -1.44 -3.33 -7.29
CA PHE A 106 -1.74 -3.55 -5.88
C PHE A 106 -1.92 -5.02 -5.53
N ALA A 107 -1.42 -5.39 -4.36
CA ALA A 107 -1.73 -6.64 -3.70
C ALA A 107 -2.28 -6.35 -2.29
N TYR A 108 -3.33 -7.06 -1.91
CA TYR A 108 -3.95 -6.98 -0.60
C TYR A 108 -3.70 -8.24 0.18
N TYR A 109 -3.34 -8.05 1.42
CA TYR A 109 -3.16 -9.13 2.39
C TYR A 109 -4.08 -8.88 3.56
N THR A 110 -4.80 -9.89 4.00
CA THR A 110 -5.60 -9.85 5.21
C THR A 110 -5.14 -10.92 6.17
N ALA A 111 -5.16 -10.62 7.46
CA ALA A 111 -4.86 -11.55 8.52
C ALA A 111 -5.63 -11.17 9.78
N GLU A 112 -5.86 -12.14 10.66
CA GLU A 112 -6.30 -11.89 12.03
C GLU A 112 -5.09 -11.84 12.95
N LYS A 113 -5.01 -10.81 13.77
CA LYS A 113 -3.98 -10.63 14.79
C LYS A 113 -4.62 -10.27 16.13
N TYR A 114 -3.92 -10.52 17.21
CA TYR A 114 -4.36 -10.07 18.52
C TYR A 114 -4.03 -8.58 18.68
N LEU A 115 -5.03 -7.79 19.08
CA LEU A 115 -4.83 -6.41 19.50
C LEU A 115 -4.08 -6.36 20.83
N ASP A 116 -4.45 -7.29 21.71
CA ASP A 116 -3.89 -7.43 23.02
C ASP A 116 -3.88 -8.93 23.39
N LEU A 117 -2.72 -9.41 23.81
CA LEU A 117 -2.53 -10.82 24.18
C LEU A 117 -3.21 -11.17 25.51
N GLU A 118 -3.33 -10.20 26.44
CA GLU A 118 -3.94 -10.41 27.75
C GLU A 118 -5.46 -10.53 27.63
N THR A 119 -6.07 -9.64 26.89
CA THR A 119 -7.54 -9.62 26.70
C THR A 119 -8.01 -10.56 25.58
N LYS A 120 -7.09 -11.17 24.82
CA LYS A 120 -7.37 -12.01 23.65
C LYS A 120 -8.25 -11.33 22.59
N ARG A 121 -8.32 -10.00 22.59
CA ARG A 121 -9.04 -9.23 21.56
C ARG A 121 -8.34 -9.42 20.23
N ARG A 122 -9.13 -9.72 19.20
CA ARG A 122 -8.63 -9.87 17.82
C ARG A 122 -8.94 -8.64 17.00
N CYS A 123 -8.09 -8.34 16.03
CA CYS A 123 -8.37 -7.40 14.96
C CYS A 123 -8.12 -8.02 13.61
N ARG A 124 -8.87 -7.59 12.63
CA ARG A 124 -8.54 -7.84 11.23
C ARG A 124 -7.47 -6.84 10.81
N VAL A 125 -6.41 -7.34 10.21
CA VAL A 125 -5.36 -6.51 9.63
C VAL A 125 -5.50 -6.56 8.13
N VAL A 126 -5.46 -5.39 7.50
CA VAL A 126 -5.49 -5.24 6.03
C VAL A 126 -4.23 -4.49 5.62
N ILE A 127 -3.42 -5.09 4.76
CA ILE A 127 -2.18 -4.50 4.27
C ILE A 127 -2.28 -4.32 2.76
N SER A 128 -2.03 -3.11 2.27
CA SER A 128 -1.85 -2.86 0.86
C SER A 128 -0.39 -2.75 0.50
N ASP A 129 0.05 -3.62 -0.41
CA ASP A 129 1.36 -3.60 -1.03
C ASP A 129 1.26 -2.96 -2.41
N TYR A 130 1.87 -1.81 -2.55
CA TYR A 130 1.96 -1.10 -3.80
C TYR A 130 3.14 -1.62 -4.64
N GLN A 131 2.88 -2.08 -5.86
CA GLN A 131 3.90 -2.64 -6.76
C GLN A 131 4.70 -1.57 -7.53
N GLY A 132 5.08 -0.55 -6.88
CA GLY A 132 5.97 0.57 -7.12
C GLY A 132 6.70 0.78 -8.44
N GLN A 133 5.99 0.89 -9.58
CA GLN A 133 6.65 1.26 -10.84
C GLN A 133 6.31 2.67 -11.34
N SER A 134 5.31 3.35 -10.80
CA SER A 134 4.95 4.73 -11.18
C SER A 134 4.27 5.45 -10.01
N PRO A 135 4.94 6.40 -9.35
CA PRO A 135 4.44 7.01 -8.12
C PRO A 135 3.14 7.81 -8.27
N SER A 136 3.00 8.56 -9.36
CA SER A 136 1.96 9.58 -9.48
C SER A 136 0.59 9.09 -9.93
N GLN A 137 0.51 8.10 -10.82
CA GLN A 137 -0.78 7.61 -11.34
C GLN A 137 -1.48 6.62 -10.41
N ASN A 138 -0.74 5.98 -9.53
CA ASN A 138 -1.21 4.83 -8.80
C ASN A 138 -1.60 5.14 -7.35
N THR A 139 -1.15 6.26 -6.80
CA THR A 139 -1.59 6.72 -5.49
C THR A 139 -3.08 7.14 -5.53
N LEU A 140 -3.52 7.69 -6.65
CA LEU A 140 -4.93 8.07 -6.88
C LEU A 140 -5.84 6.86 -7.13
N ASN A 141 -5.30 5.79 -7.71
CA ASN A 141 -5.99 4.52 -7.93
C ASN A 141 -5.76 3.49 -6.81
N ALA A 142 -5.08 3.91 -5.75
CA ALA A 142 -4.95 3.12 -4.55
C ALA A 142 -6.36 2.74 -4.11
N SER A 143 -6.63 1.46 -4.15
CA SER A 143 -7.97 0.95 -4.09
C SER A 143 -8.71 1.55 -2.92
N SER A 144 -9.88 2.03 -3.21
CA SER A 144 -10.90 2.44 -2.25
C SER A 144 -11.09 1.46 -1.08
N LYS A 145 -10.72 0.19 -1.25
CA LYS A 145 -10.82 -0.85 -0.22
C LYS A 145 -9.89 -0.65 0.99
N VAL A 146 -8.68 -0.11 0.78
CA VAL A 146 -7.74 0.13 1.90
C VAL A 146 -7.76 1.57 2.34
N ILE A 147 -7.79 2.49 1.39
CA ILE A 147 -7.73 3.92 1.70
C ILE A 147 -9.10 4.45 2.13
N GLY A 148 -10.18 3.83 1.65
CA GLY A 148 -11.55 4.31 1.87
C GLY A 148 -11.98 5.41 0.90
N PRO A 149 -13.27 5.76 0.87
CA PRO A 149 -13.80 6.81 0.01
C PRO A 149 -13.29 8.19 0.42
N PRO A 150 -13.36 9.18 -0.47
CA PRO A 150 -13.09 10.58 -0.12
C PRO A 150 -13.88 11.00 1.13
N GLY A 151 -13.20 11.58 2.12
CA GLY A 151 -13.80 11.99 3.39
C GLY A 151 -13.90 10.90 4.48
N GLN A 152 -13.67 9.63 4.13
CA GLN A 152 -13.66 8.50 5.08
C GLN A 152 -12.44 7.62 4.84
N ARG A 153 -11.24 8.19 4.99
CA ARG A 153 -10.01 7.43 4.85
C ARG A 153 -9.82 6.49 6.04
N LEU A 154 -9.37 5.27 5.78
CA LEU A 154 -9.35 4.18 6.76
C LEU A 154 -7.93 3.72 7.13
N VAL A 155 -6.91 4.33 6.54
CA VAL A 155 -5.51 3.95 6.81
C VAL A 155 -5.13 4.37 8.23
N ASN A 156 -4.58 3.44 9.00
CA ASN A 156 -4.12 3.67 10.36
C ASN A 156 -2.59 3.85 10.42
N GLY A 157 -1.85 3.20 9.53
CA GLY A 157 -0.40 3.32 9.46
C GLY A 157 0.11 3.40 8.03
N VAL A 158 1.06 4.31 7.78
CA VAL A 158 1.80 4.43 6.51
C VAL A 158 3.25 4.05 6.74
N PHE A 159 3.74 3.10 5.95
CA PHE A 159 5.14 2.66 6.02
C PHE A 159 5.87 3.02 4.74
N PHE A 160 6.87 3.88 4.87
CA PHE A 160 7.81 4.24 3.80
C PHE A 160 9.00 3.30 3.87
N ILE A 161 9.14 2.40 2.88
CA ILE A 161 10.15 1.35 2.91
C ILE A 161 11.27 1.68 1.95
N VAL A 162 12.47 1.85 2.52
CA VAL A 162 13.73 2.03 1.83
C VAL A 162 14.66 0.86 2.11
N ASP A 163 15.69 0.70 1.29
CA ASP A 163 16.68 -0.37 1.45
C ASP A 163 18.05 0.06 0.97
N ILE A 164 19.09 -0.65 1.37
CA ILE A 164 20.49 -0.36 1.04
C ILE A 164 20.97 -1.00 -0.27
N ALA A 165 20.20 -1.96 -0.79
CA ALA A 165 20.59 -2.70 -2.00
C ALA A 165 19.37 -2.98 -2.89
N PRO A 166 19.45 -2.72 -4.22
CA PRO A 166 18.37 -3.01 -5.14
C PRO A 166 18.14 -4.53 -5.30
N ARG A 167 17.00 -4.90 -5.84
CA ARG A 167 16.82 -6.24 -6.42
C ARG A 167 17.57 -6.29 -7.74
N ILE A 168 18.52 -7.20 -7.86
CA ILE A 168 19.31 -7.43 -9.07
C ILE A 168 18.89 -8.76 -9.66
N GLU A 169 18.74 -8.79 -10.97
CA GLU A 169 18.42 -9.98 -11.72
C GLU A 169 19.60 -10.38 -12.60
N LYS A 170 19.98 -11.65 -12.58
CA LYS A 170 21.01 -12.26 -13.43
C LYS A 170 20.42 -13.52 -14.08
N ASN A 171 20.49 -13.61 -15.38
CA ASN A 171 19.94 -14.74 -16.15
C ASN A 171 18.43 -14.98 -15.87
N GLY A 172 17.64 -13.91 -15.73
CA GLY A 172 16.19 -14.00 -15.52
C GLY A 172 15.76 -14.40 -14.10
N ARG A 173 16.70 -14.57 -13.15
CA ARG A 173 16.39 -14.80 -11.74
C ARG A 173 16.98 -13.71 -10.84
N PRO A 174 16.31 -13.38 -9.72
CA PRO A 174 16.90 -12.49 -8.72
C PRO A 174 18.13 -13.16 -8.12
N LEU A 175 19.15 -12.33 -7.81
CA LEU A 175 20.29 -12.78 -7.02
C LEU A 175 19.80 -13.27 -5.66
N ASP A 176 20.37 -14.38 -5.20
CA ASP A 176 20.17 -14.81 -3.82
C ASP A 176 20.94 -13.91 -2.83
N THR A 177 20.80 -14.16 -1.54
CA THR A 177 21.42 -13.33 -0.49
C THR A 177 22.95 -13.34 -0.57
N TYR A 178 23.57 -14.48 -0.94
CA TYR A 178 25.01 -14.60 -1.04
C TYR A 178 25.54 -13.85 -2.28
N GLU A 179 24.96 -14.08 -3.44
CA GLU A 179 25.28 -13.39 -4.69
C GLU A 179 25.10 -11.87 -4.56
N LEU A 180 24.03 -11.45 -3.85
CA LEU A 180 23.78 -10.03 -3.60
C LEU A 180 24.82 -9.41 -2.66
N LEU A 181 25.26 -10.17 -1.66
CA LEU A 181 26.34 -9.75 -0.76
C LEU A 181 27.68 -9.63 -1.50
N GLU A 182 28.03 -10.61 -2.31
CA GLU A 182 29.21 -10.57 -3.17
C GLU A 182 29.18 -9.36 -4.10
N TRP A 183 28.07 -9.13 -4.76
CA TRP A 183 27.91 -7.94 -5.59
C TRP A 183 28.06 -6.65 -4.76
N LEU A 184 27.49 -6.57 -3.57
CA LEU A 184 27.52 -5.38 -2.73
C LEU A 184 28.90 -5.11 -2.15
N SER A 185 29.73 -6.14 -1.90
CA SER A 185 31.07 -6.02 -1.31
C SER A 185 32.07 -5.29 -2.18
N VAL A 186 31.82 -5.18 -3.47
CA VAL A 186 32.64 -4.38 -4.40
C VAL A 186 32.05 -2.98 -4.50
N ASP A 187 32.84 -1.93 -4.33
CA ASP A 187 32.40 -0.53 -4.40
C ASP A 187 31.19 -0.24 -3.50
N THR A 188 31.18 -0.80 -2.30
CA THR A 188 30.04 -0.83 -1.37
C THR A 188 29.43 0.54 -1.14
N GLU A 189 30.23 1.53 -0.74
CA GLU A 189 29.72 2.87 -0.46
C GLU A 189 29.05 3.52 -1.68
N MET A 190 29.67 3.40 -2.85
CA MET A 190 29.12 3.96 -4.08
C MET A 190 27.76 3.34 -4.42
N LYS A 191 27.64 2.02 -4.29
CA LYS A 191 26.38 1.30 -4.58
C LYS A 191 25.29 1.65 -3.59
N ILE A 192 25.62 1.75 -2.29
CA ILE A 192 24.67 2.17 -1.25
C ILE A 192 24.22 3.60 -1.51
N ARG A 193 25.17 4.54 -1.73
CA ARG A 193 24.82 5.95 -2.04
C ARG A 193 23.91 6.06 -3.26
N LYS A 194 24.24 5.37 -4.35
CA LYS A 194 23.37 5.32 -5.54
C LYS A 194 21.98 4.79 -5.22
N ARG A 195 21.86 3.78 -4.34
CA ARG A 195 20.57 3.27 -3.91
C ARG A 195 19.79 4.28 -3.08
N VAL A 196 20.42 4.99 -2.18
CA VAL A 196 19.85 6.09 -1.41
C VAL A 196 19.33 7.21 -2.33
N GLU A 197 20.09 7.60 -3.34
CA GLU A 197 19.67 8.59 -4.34
C GLU A 197 18.41 8.13 -5.07
N GLN A 198 18.34 6.86 -5.47
CA GLN A 198 17.15 6.30 -6.09
C GLN A 198 15.91 6.36 -5.18
N HIS A 199 16.07 6.21 -3.87
CA HIS A 199 14.98 6.39 -2.91
C HIS A 199 14.61 7.87 -2.74
N LEU A 200 15.60 8.76 -2.75
CA LEU A 200 15.38 10.22 -2.70
C LEU A 200 14.57 10.72 -3.89
N GLU A 201 14.82 10.20 -5.11
CA GLU A 201 14.03 10.51 -6.29
C GLU A 201 12.58 10.01 -6.18
N TYR A 202 12.36 8.95 -5.40
CA TYR A 202 11.05 8.32 -5.22
C TYR A 202 10.24 8.91 -4.06
N ILE A 203 10.93 9.40 -3.00
CA ILE A 203 10.33 9.99 -1.81
C ILE A 203 10.67 11.49 -1.76
N VAL A 204 10.18 12.22 -2.75
CA VAL A 204 10.32 13.69 -2.84
C VAL A 204 9.13 14.38 -2.17
N PRO A 205 9.29 15.65 -1.70
CA PRO A 205 8.21 16.38 -1.03
C PRO A 205 6.88 16.39 -1.79
N ALA A 206 6.90 16.60 -3.12
CA ALA A 206 5.68 16.61 -3.94
C ALA A 206 4.95 15.25 -3.94
N ILE A 207 5.67 14.14 -3.95
CA ILE A 207 5.07 12.80 -3.85
C ILE A 207 4.53 12.54 -2.45
N LEU A 208 5.24 12.96 -1.42
CA LEU A 208 4.78 12.86 -0.03
C LEU A 208 3.48 13.63 0.18
N GLU A 209 3.38 14.84 -0.38
CA GLU A 209 2.15 15.62 -0.32
C GLU A 209 0.96 14.87 -0.97
N ILE A 210 1.18 14.25 -2.14
CA ILE A 210 0.16 13.40 -2.79
C ILE A 210 -0.20 12.19 -1.91
N VAL A 211 0.79 11.49 -1.35
CA VAL A 211 0.55 10.34 -0.49
C VAL A 211 -0.27 10.76 0.73
N PHE A 212 0.17 11.77 1.46
CA PHE A 212 -0.53 12.22 2.65
C PHE A 212 -1.93 12.78 2.35
N SER A 213 -2.10 13.59 1.30
CA SER A 213 -3.44 14.05 0.89
C SER A 213 -4.38 12.90 0.53
N THR A 214 -3.82 11.77 0.06
CA THR A 214 -4.61 10.60 -0.31
C THR A 214 -4.98 9.74 0.92
N VAL A 215 -4.09 9.56 1.89
CA VAL A 215 -4.31 8.64 3.02
C VAL A 215 -4.74 9.34 4.31
N TYR A 216 -4.56 10.66 4.41
CA TYR A 216 -4.82 11.41 5.63
C TYR A 216 -6.30 11.39 6.04
N SER A 217 -6.50 11.08 7.30
CA SER A 217 -7.74 11.24 8.04
C SER A 217 -7.44 11.14 9.54
N HIS A 218 -8.43 11.34 10.39
CA HIS A 218 -8.30 11.09 11.83
C HIS A 218 -7.99 9.65 12.21
N ASN A 219 -8.07 8.70 11.24
CA ASN A 219 -7.68 7.31 11.47
C ASN A 219 -6.17 7.08 11.29
N LEU A 220 -5.44 7.99 10.64
CA LEU A 220 -4.00 7.87 10.46
C LEU A 220 -3.26 8.23 11.75
N ILE A 221 -2.76 7.24 12.45
CA ILE A 221 -2.14 7.39 13.79
C ILE A 221 -0.62 7.21 13.78
N SER A 222 -0.07 6.61 12.74
CA SER A 222 1.38 6.38 12.65
C SER A 222 1.91 6.50 11.22
N THR A 223 3.13 6.99 11.14
CA THR A 223 3.96 6.97 9.93
C THR A 223 5.35 6.47 10.29
N THR A 224 5.86 5.50 9.56
CA THR A 224 7.15 4.89 9.86
C THR A 224 8.05 4.86 8.63
N LEU A 225 9.27 5.37 8.77
CA LEU A 225 10.35 5.09 7.83
C LEU A 225 10.98 3.74 8.20
N VAL A 226 10.89 2.79 7.28
CA VAL A 226 11.44 1.43 7.45
C VAL A 226 12.70 1.31 6.60
N ILE A 227 13.85 1.16 7.25
CA ILE A 227 15.14 0.92 6.60
C ILE A 227 15.38 -0.59 6.59
N ASN A 228 15.23 -1.20 5.42
CA ASN A 228 15.28 -2.65 5.26
C ASN A 228 16.66 -3.15 4.77
N LYS A 229 16.87 -4.46 4.89
CA LYS A 229 18.10 -5.18 4.51
C LYS A 229 19.31 -4.82 5.38
N ILE A 230 19.06 -4.52 6.65
CA ILE A 230 20.12 -4.21 7.61
C ILE A 230 21.10 -5.37 7.77
N ASP A 231 20.65 -6.60 7.65
CA ASP A 231 21.48 -7.82 7.64
C ASP A 231 22.58 -7.80 6.56
N LEU A 232 22.32 -7.19 5.40
CA LEU A 232 23.35 -7.01 4.37
C LEU A 232 24.34 -5.92 4.76
N LEU A 233 23.87 -4.83 5.38
CA LEU A 233 24.76 -3.77 5.85
C LEU A 233 25.70 -4.27 6.94
N GLU A 234 25.18 -4.99 7.93
CA GLU A 234 25.97 -5.62 8.98
C GLU A 234 27.06 -6.54 8.41
N LYS A 235 26.72 -7.34 7.40
CA LYS A 235 27.68 -8.25 6.76
C LYS A 235 28.78 -7.49 6.01
N VAL A 236 28.47 -6.47 5.20
CA VAL A 236 29.52 -5.70 4.50
C VAL A 236 30.38 -4.88 5.45
N VAL A 237 29.83 -4.43 6.57
CA VAL A 237 30.60 -3.79 7.64
C VAL A 237 31.52 -4.80 8.33
N ALA A 238 31.03 -5.99 8.66
CA ALA A 238 31.85 -7.06 9.23
C ALA A 238 32.98 -7.52 8.31
N MET A 239 32.77 -7.42 6.98
CA MET A 239 33.81 -7.69 5.97
C MET A 239 34.81 -6.52 5.81
N GLY A 240 34.63 -5.40 6.51
CA GLY A 240 35.50 -4.22 6.38
C GLY A 240 35.31 -3.42 5.08
N CYS A 241 34.18 -3.65 4.35
CA CYS A 241 33.92 -2.99 3.08
C CYS A 241 33.53 -1.50 3.23
N ILE A 242 33.26 -1.02 4.46
CA ILE A 242 32.91 0.37 4.75
C ILE A 242 33.93 0.89 5.80
N PRO A 243 34.92 1.69 5.39
CA PRO A 243 35.93 2.22 6.31
C PRO A 243 35.29 3.08 7.41
N GLY A 244 35.81 2.93 8.64
CA GLY A 244 35.36 3.74 9.78
C GLY A 244 33.99 3.40 10.38
N VAL A 245 33.28 2.41 9.83
CA VAL A 245 32.03 1.94 10.39
C VAL A 245 32.24 0.60 11.09
N SER A 246 31.81 0.50 12.35
CA SER A 246 31.83 -0.73 13.15
C SER A 246 30.42 -1.34 13.26
N LEU A 247 30.34 -2.60 13.65
CA LEU A 247 29.03 -3.24 13.91
C LEU A 247 28.22 -2.49 14.99
N ALA A 248 28.88 -1.90 15.98
CA ALA A 248 28.20 -1.10 17.02
C ALA A 248 27.59 0.21 16.48
N SER A 249 28.08 0.73 15.36
CA SER A 249 27.62 1.99 14.75
C SER A 249 26.78 1.78 13.47
N VAL A 250 26.44 0.54 13.10
CA VAL A 250 25.68 0.23 11.88
C VAL A 250 24.32 0.92 11.85
N ASP A 251 23.61 0.93 12.97
CA ASP A 251 22.28 1.54 13.08
C ASP A 251 22.34 3.06 12.85
N GLU A 252 23.32 3.72 13.47
CA GLU A 252 23.54 5.15 13.29
C GLU A 252 23.96 5.47 11.86
N TYR A 253 24.86 4.67 11.29
CA TYR A 253 25.28 4.81 9.90
C TYR A 253 24.09 4.66 8.95
N ALA A 254 23.27 3.63 9.13
CA ALA A 254 22.06 3.41 8.33
C ALA A 254 21.09 4.59 8.40
N ARG A 255 20.81 5.13 9.60
CA ARG A 255 19.96 6.31 9.75
C ARG A 255 20.55 7.54 9.08
N ASN A 256 21.88 7.75 9.19
CA ASN A 256 22.54 8.88 8.55
C ASN A 256 22.46 8.82 7.03
N LEU A 257 22.54 7.63 6.42
CA LEU A 257 22.35 7.43 4.97
C LEU A 257 20.97 7.94 4.51
N PHE A 258 19.92 7.69 5.28
CA PHE A 258 18.53 8.04 4.93
C PHE A 258 18.01 9.31 5.62
N ARG A 259 18.89 10.09 6.27
CA ARG A 259 18.51 11.28 7.06
C ARG A 259 17.69 12.30 6.26
N ARG A 260 18.00 12.49 4.99
CA ARG A 260 17.24 13.41 4.12
C ARG A 260 15.83 12.89 3.84
N ILE A 261 15.66 11.58 3.66
CA ILE A 261 14.34 10.95 3.49
C ILE A 261 13.55 11.04 4.80
N GLU A 262 14.21 10.75 5.94
CA GLU A 262 13.62 10.92 7.28
C GLU A 262 13.10 12.35 7.47
N TYR A 263 13.91 13.35 7.13
CA TYR A 263 13.50 14.74 7.21
C TYR A 263 12.30 15.08 6.35
N ASN A 264 12.30 14.67 5.07
CA ASN A 264 11.20 14.93 4.14
C ASN A 264 9.87 14.33 4.64
N ILE A 265 9.92 13.10 5.14
CA ILE A 265 8.70 12.42 5.65
C ILE A 265 8.22 13.10 6.93
N ARG A 266 9.12 13.45 7.85
CA ARG A 266 8.77 14.15 9.10
C ARG A 266 8.12 15.50 8.79
N GLU A 267 8.72 16.30 7.92
CA GLU A 267 8.15 17.59 7.50
C GLU A 267 6.75 17.42 6.88
N ALA A 268 6.55 16.39 6.06
CA ALA A 268 5.25 16.12 5.48
C ALA A 268 4.21 15.67 6.53
N CYS A 269 4.62 14.89 7.55
CA CYS A 269 3.78 14.55 8.70
C CYS A 269 3.39 15.78 9.50
N ASP A 270 4.35 16.64 9.81
CA ASP A 270 4.12 17.85 10.62
C ASP A 270 3.13 18.80 9.95
N LYS A 271 3.14 18.89 8.61
CA LYS A 271 2.20 19.70 7.82
C LYS A 271 0.74 19.24 7.94
N VAL A 272 0.50 17.94 8.15
CA VAL A 272 -0.85 17.36 8.24
C VAL A 272 -1.28 17.09 9.68
N THR A 273 -0.37 17.14 10.64
CA THR A 273 -0.64 17.01 12.07
C THR A 273 -1.35 18.27 12.59
N SER A 274 -2.35 18.10 13.45
CA SER A 274 -3.06 19.18 14.13
C SER A 274 -3.01 18.98 15.65
N PRO A 275 -3.31 20.00 16.47
CA PRO A 275 -3.35 19.85 17.92
C PRO A 275 -4.28 18.73 18.41
N ASP A 276 -5.37 18.48 17.67
CA ASP A 276 -6.37 17.47 18.00
C ASP A 276 -6.06 16.10 17.41
N HIS A 277 -5.06 16.02 16.50
CA HIS A 277 -4.70 14.80 15.81
C HIS A 277 -3.20 14.70 15.56
N ASN A 278 -2.53 13.90 16.38
CA ASN A 278 -1.09 13.69 16.31
C ASN A 278 -0.78 12.36 15.61
N ILE A 279 0.01 12.46 14.51
CA ILE A 279 0.55 11.31 13.80
C ILE A 279 1.95 11.03 14.35
N GLU A 280 2.14 9.86 14.96
CA GLU A 280 3.48 9.49 15.44
C GLU A 280 4.39 9.11 14.28
N PHE A 281 5.53 9.78 14.20
CA PHE A 281 6.59 9.42 13.27
C PHE A 281 7.67 8.59 13.95
N SER A 282 8.08 7.49 13.32
CA SER A 282 9.16 6.63 13.80
C SER A 282 10.09 6.18 12.68
N VAL A 283 11.31 5.77 13.05
CA VAL A 283 12.28 5.13 12.15
C VAL A 283 12.64 3.78 12.71
N VAL A 284 12.50 2.73 11.90
CA VAL A 284 12.77 1.35 12.31
C VAL A 284 13.70 0.68 11.30
N LEU A 285 14.76 0.07 11.81
CA LEU A 285 15.70 -0.72 11.02
C LEU A 285 15.28 -2.19 11.07
N VAL A 286 15.25 -2.84 9.90
CA VAL A 286 14.76 -4.21 9.80
C VAL A 286 15.55 -5.05 8.81
N SER A 287 15.44 -6.35 8.99
CA SER A 287 15.75 -7.33 7.97
C SER A 287 14.51 -8.19 7.70
N ALA A 288 13.85 -7.90 6.59
CA ALA A 288 12.66 -8.65 6.21
C ALA A 288 12.96 -10.12 5.86
N SER A 289 14.20 -10.44 5.49
CA SER A 289 14.64 -11.80 5.13
C SER A 289 14.72 -12.74 6.33
N ASN A 290 15.15 -12.23 7.49
CA ASN A 290 15.29 -13.01 8.73
C ASN A 290 14.27 -12.65 9.81
N GLY A 291 13.39 -11.67 9.56
CA GLY A 291 12.33 -11.25 10.47
C GLY A 291 12.76 -10.24 11.55
N THR A 292 14.05 -9.86 11.62
CA THR A 292 14.53 -8.91 12.63
C THR A 292 13.84 -7.57 12.53
N GLY A 293 13.27 -7.09 13.63
CA GLY A 293 12.58 -5.79 13.72
C GLY A 293 11.20 -5.74 13.07
N VAL A 294 10.81 -6.74 12.24
CA VAL A 294 9.58 -6.71 11.43
C VAL A 294 8.32 -6.63 12.29
N SER A 295 8.22 -7.45 13.34
CA SER A 295 7.03 -7.47 14.21
C SER A 295 6.81 -6.14 14.90
N ARG A 296 7.86 -5.41 15.25
CA ARG A 296 7.78 -4.12 15.93
C ARG A 296 7.02 -3.09 15.10
N ILE A 297 7.27 -3.01 13.78
CA ILE A 297 6.66 -2.02 12.88
C ILE A 297 5.14 -2.06 12.96
N PHE A 298 4.59 -3.27 12.82
CA PHE A 298 3.14 -3.47 12.78
C PHE A 298 2.51 -3.44 14.17
N ASN A 299 3.16 -4.09 15.14
CA ASN A 299 2.61 -4.25 16.49
C ASN A 299 2.54 -2.93 17.24
N ASP A 300 3.50 -2.01 17.05
CA ASP A 300 3.46 -0.68 17.67
C ASP A 300 2.23 0.11 17.20
N THR A 301 1.92 0.08 15.91
CA THR A 301 0.70 0.72 15.37
C THR A 301 -0.58 0.03 15.86
N ILE A 302 -0.61 -1.31 15.90
CA ILE A 302 -1.76 -2.08 16.39
C ILE A 302 -2.02 -1.76 17.86
N LYS A 303 -0.98 -1.74 18.70
CA LYS A 303 -1.07 -1.38 20.11
C LYS A 303 -1.64 0.03 20.28
N ARG A 304 -1.11 0.99 19.55
CA ARG A 304 -1.59 2.37 19.60
C ARG A 304 -3.06 2.50 19.18
N TYR A 305 -3.46 1.78 18.13
CA TYR A 305 -4.86 1.71 17.72
C TYR A 305 -5.75 1.15 18.83
N SER A 306 -5.29 0.09 19.53
CA SER A 306 -5.98 -0.47 20.68
C SER A 306 -6.14 0.54 21.81
N ASP A 307 -5.06 1.23 22.18
CA ASP A 307 -5.05 2.21 23.27
C ASP A 307 -5.99 3.40 23.01
N MET A 308 -6.11 3.83 21.74
CA MET A 308 -7.05 4.88 21.34
C MET A 308 -8.51 4.43 21.45
N ASN A 309 -8.82 3.23 20.98
CA ASN A 309 -10.20 2.70 21.01
C ASN A 309 -10.67 2.39 22.44
N LEU A 310 -9.80 1.93 23.32
CA LEU A 310 -10.13 1.72 24.73
C LEU A 310 -10.52 3.03 25.44
N LYS A 311 -9.92 4.17 25.06
CA LYS A 311 -10.28 5.49 25.61
C LYS A 311 -11.66 5.98 25.16
N ILE A 312 -12.15 5.51 24.01
CA ILE A 312 -13.46 5.87 23.46
C ILE A 312 -14.56 5.05 24.14
N GLU A 313 -14.31 3.78 24.44
CA GLU A 313 -15.28 2.89 25.10
C GLU A 313 -15.51 3.24 26.61
N VAL A 314 -14.59 3.98 27.24
CA VAL A 314 -14.67 4.37 28.67
C VAL A 314 -15.32 5.75 28.88
N LYS A 315 -15.61 6.50 27.83
CA LYS A 315 -16.37 7.76 27.88
C LYS A 315 -17.82 7.56 27.51
#